data_972e9df4fabeac8c9691fcc2b5255660
#
_entry.id   972e9df4fabeac8c9691fcc2b5255660
#
_cell.length_a   1.000
_cell.length_b   1.000
_cell.length_c   1.000
_cell.angle_alpha   90.00
_cell.angle_beta   90.00
_cell.angle_gamma   90.00
#
_symmetry.space_group_name_H-M   'P 1'
#
loop_
_entity.id
_entity.type
_entity.pdbx_description
1 polymer ?
#
loop_
_entity_poly.entity_id
_entity_poly.type
_entity_poly.pdbx_seq_one_letter_code
_entity_poly.pdbx_strand_id
1 'polypeptide(L)'
;TIAAAKPLVNKNSAGYYLWNVWRKDEHGEEVFDLAQVIVGSQGTLGIVTEVTLRLVELPEHSRLVVAMLPSLAKLGDIVDAILPFNPTSIESYDDKTFSLAARYFKEFVKEKGFLGTIRYALQFMPEFHMIVTGGVPKLIMLIEFQGNDVAELEKKADDVINSLSQFKLKTRKIIDAKEVEKYWSVRRDSFALLRKHSGSKHTAPFIDDIIVPPQYLPEFLPKVNALI
;
A
#
# COMPACT_ATOMS: atom_id res chain seq x y z
N THR A 1 6.87 32.27 1.12
CA THR A 1 7.47 31.59 2.29
C THR A 1 7.46 30.09 2.11
N ILE A 2 8.35 29.37 2.81
CA ILE A 2 8.44 27.89 2.77
C ILE A 2 7.08 27.27 3.13
N ALA A 3 6.44 27.73 4.20
CA ALA A 3 5.14 27.20 4.62
C ALA A 3 4.04 27.32 3.55
N ALA A 4 4.04 28.40 2.77
CA ALA A 4 3.07 28.59 1.68
C ALA A 4 3.33 27.70 0.47
N ALA A 5 4.54 27.16 0.34
CA ALA A 5 4.92 26.25 -0.76
C ALA A 5 4.74 24.77 -0.40
N LYS A 6 4.24 24.47 0.82
CA LYS A 6 3.97 23.08 1.23
C LYS A 6 2.93 22.45 0.31
N PRO A 7 3.22 21.31 -0.34
CA PRO A 7 2.23 20.60 -1.13
C PRO A 7 1.04 20.14 -0.27
N LEU A 8 -0.17 20.27 -0.81
CA LEU A 8 -1.41 19.83 -0.14
C LEU A 8 -1.63 18.34 -0.37
N VAL A 9 -0.70 17.53 0.11
CA VAL A 9 -0.70 16.07 0.00
C VAL A 9 -0.29 15.42 1.33
N ASN A 10 -0.69 14.19 1.55
CA ASN A 10 -0.43 13.47 2.80
C ASN A 10 1.02 13.00 2.91
N LYS A 11 1.69 12.75 1.77
CA LYS A 11 3.08 12.28 1.71
C LYS A 11 3.84 13.13 0.70
N ASN A 12 5.02 13.59 1.06
CA ASN A 12 5.93 14.28 0.16
C ASN A 12 7.37 13.88 0.50
N SER A 13 8.04 13.21 -0.43
CA SER A 13 9.45 12.81 -0.34
C SER A 13 10.32 13.47 -1.41
N ALA A 14 9.80 14.45 -2.15
CA ALA A 14 10.53 15.20 -3.15
C ALA A 14 11.36 16.31 -2.50
N GLY A 15 12.70 16.23 -2.64
CA GLY A 15 13.62 17.19 -2.07
C GLY A 15 13.72 17.12 -0.53
N TYR A 16 14.21 18.19 0.08
CA TYR A 16 14.34 18.26 1.53
C TYR A 16 13.04 18.66 2.20
N TYR A 17 12.74 18.03 3.33
CA TYR A 17 11.52 18.28 4.09
C TYR A 17 11.65 19.52 4.96
N LEU A 18 11.43 20.71 4.39
CA LEU A 18 11.62 22.00 5.05
C LEU A 18 10.38 22.48 5.84
N TRP A 19 9.24 21.81 5.66
CA TRP A 19 7.93 22.30 6.13
C TRP A 19 7.75 22.25 7.65
N ASN A 20 8.44 21.32 8.34
CA ASN A 20 8.33 21.08 9.79
C ASN A 20 9.61 21.47 10.57
N VAL A 21 10.56 22.14 9.93
CA VAL A 21 11.80 22.58 10.60
C VAL A 21 11.51 23.58 11.71
N TRP A 22 10.50 24.41 11.49
CA TRP A 22 9.94 25.31 12.51
C TRP A 22 8.53 24.81 12.84
N ARG A 23 8.34 24.29 14.03
CA ARG A 23 7.09 23.66 14.46
C ARG A 23 6.82 23.89 15.93
N LYS A 24 5.61 23.64 16.34
CA LYS A 24 5.28 23.50 17.76
C LYS A 24 5.48 22.06 18.21
N ASP A 25 6.05 21.89 19.40
CA ASP A 25 6.16 20.58 20.04
C ASP A 25 4.84 20.14 20.71
N GLU A 26 4.89 19.05 21.46
CA GLU A 26 3.75 18.51 22.19
C GLU A 26 3.26 19.39 23.35
N HIS A 27 4.09 20.34 23.78
CA HIS A 27 3.75 21.32 24.82
C HIS A 27 3.29 22.67 24.23
N GLY A 28 3.27 22.79 22.88
CA GLY A 28 2.89 24.02 22.19
C GLY A 28 4.03 25.03 22.03
N GLU A 29 5.25 24.69 22.47
CA GLU A 29 6.43 25.54 22.34
C GLU A 29 7.00 25.52 20.92
N GLU A 30 7.50 26.67 20.46
CA GLU A 30 8.14 26.77 19.15
C GLU A 30 9.52 26.13 19.16
N VAL A 31 9.75 25.18 18.27
CA VAL A 31 10.98 24.40 18.15
C VAL A 31 11.55 24.53 16.75
N PHE A 32 12.85 24.79 16.67
CA PHE A 32 13.63 24.68 15.44
C PHE A 32 14.33 23.33 15.38
N ASP A 33 13.86 22.45 14.48
CA ASP A 33 14.24 21.02 14.43
C ASP A 33 14.90 20.68 13.09
N LEU A 34 16.23 20.73 13.06
CA LEU A 34 17.02 20.36 11.87
C LEU A 34 16.99 18.88 11.54
N ALA A 35 16.59 17.99 12.47
CA ALA A 35 16.45 16.57 12.18
C ALA A 35 15.42 16.33 11.07
N GLN A 36 14.42 17.20 10.95
CA GLN A 36 13.42 17.16 9.88
C GLN A 36 14.04 17.29 8.47
N VAL A 37 15.15 18.02 8.32
CA VAL A 37 15.86 18.18 7.04
C VAL A 37 16.73 16.95 6.74
N ILE A 38 17.31 16.36 7.79
CA ILE A 38 18.15 15.15 7.65
C ILE A 38 17.32 13.93 7.23
N VAL A 39 16.11 13.80 7.78
CA VAL A 39 15.17 12.74 7.37
C VAL A 39 14.81 12.91 5.90
N GLY A 40 15.11 11.91 5.07
CA GLY A 40 14.89 11.96 3.62
C GLY A 40 15.99 12.65 2.81
N SER A 41 17.11 13.07 3.43
CA SER A 41 18.24 13.72 2.72
C SER A 41 19.04 12.78 1.82
N GLN A 42 18.83 11.49 1.91
CA GLN A 42 19.48 10.45 1.09
C GLN A 42 21.02 10.55 1.10
N GLY A 43 21.61 10.93 2.24
CA GLY A 43 23.07 11.07 2.41
C GLY A 43 23.68 12.32 1.79
N THR A 44 22.88 13.25 1.24
CA THR A 44 23.41 14.47 0.58
C THR A 44 23.82 15.56 1.54
N LEU A 45 23.32 15.56 2.79
CA LEU A 45 23.59 16.60 3.79
C LEU A 45 24.62 16.19 4.84
N GLY A 46 24.97 14.92 4.93
CA GLY A 46 25.95 14.44 5.90
C GLY A 46 25.88 12.95 6.13
N ILE A 47 26.73 12.48 7.06
CA ILE A 47 26.77 11.08 7.50
C ILE A 47 26.13 11.04 8.89
N VAL A 48 25.07 10.24 9.04
CA VAL A 48 24.44 10.01 10.34
C VAL A 48 25.23 8.93 11.08
N THR A 49 25.82 9.30 12.22
CA THR A 49 26.62 8.39 13.06
C THR A 49 25.81 7.81 14.22
N GLU A 50 24.78 8.53 14.65
CA GLU A 50 23.91 8.11 15.76
C GLU A 50 22.52 8.68 15.56
N VAL A 51 21.48 7.91 15.96
CA VAL A 51 20.08 8.34 15.88
C VAL A 51 19.32 7.85 17.11
N THR A 52 18.50 8.73 17.67
CA THR A 52 17.51 8.40 18.69
C THR A 52 16.13 8.38 18.07
N LEU A 53 15.44 7.26 18.17
CA LEU A 53 14.10 7.06 17.59
C LEU A 53 13.05 6.93 18.70
N ARG A 54 11.88 7.54 18.48
CA ARG A 54 10.70 7.28 19.30
C ARG A 54 10.13 5.93 18.87
N LEU A 55 9.91 5.05 19.83
CA LEU A 55 9.23 3.77 19.59
C LEU A 55 7.72 3.95 19.71
N VAL A 56 7.00 3.12 18.95
CA VAL A 56 5.54 2.98 19.05
C VAL A 56 5.22 1.55 19.46
N GLU A 57 4.11 1.36 20.18
CA GLU A 57 3.62 0.03 20.50
C GLU A 57 3.18 -0.68 19.22
N LEU A 58 3.54 -1.95 19.10
CA LEU A 58 3.06 -2.78 17.99
C LEU A 58 1.62 -3.18 18.24
N PRO A 59 0.74 -3.00 17.26
CA PRO A 59 -0.64 -3.46 17.37
C PRO A 59 -0.70 -4.99 17.41
N GLU A 60 -1.54 -5.54 18.31
CA GLU A 60 -1.65 -6.99 18.51
C GLU A 60 -2.53 -7.66 17.46
N HIS A 61 -3.45 -6.91 16.87
CA HIS A 61 -4.44 -7.45 15.94
C HIS A 61 -4.48 -6.65 14.64
N SER A 62 -4.83 -7.36 13.57
CA SER A 62 -5.05 -6.78 12.24
C SER A 62 -6.33 -7.34 11.62
N ARG A 63 -6.99 -6.51 10.80
CA ARG A 63 -8.07 -6.89 9.90
C ARG A 63 -7.77 -6.35 8.51
N LEU A 64 -7.82 -7.22 7.52
CA LEU A 64 -7.58 -6.85 6.14
C LEU A 64 -8.88 -6.96 5.33
N VAL A 65 -9.27 -5.88 4.68
CA VAL A 65 -10.33 -5.90 3.67
C VAL A 65 -9.67 -5.86 2.30
N VAL A 66 -9.94 -6.89 1.50
CA VAL A 66 -9.50 -6.98 0.10
C VAL A 66 -10.66 -6.58 -0.78
N ALA A 67 -10.44 -5.60 -1.66
CA ALA A 67 -11.41 -5.16 -2.66
C ALA A 67 -10.85 -5.36 -4.07
N MET A 68 -11.63 -6.01 -4.93
CA MET A 68 -11.27 -6.26 -6.33
C MET A 68 -11.98 -5.28 -7.24
N LEU A 69 -11.21 -4.42 -7.91
CA LEU A 69 -11.72 -3.37 -8.78
C LEU A 69 -11.64 -3.83 -10.24
N PRO A 70 -12.77 -3.95 -10.94
CA PRO A 70 -12.78 -4.30 -12.36
C PRO A 70 -12.34 -3.14 -13.27
N SER A 71 -12.35 -1.91 -12.75
CA SER A 71 -12.00 -0.68 -13.47
C SER A 71 -11.43 0.36 -12.51
N LEU A 72 -10.56 1.23 -13.02
CA LEU A 72 -9.98 2.35 -12.28
C LEU A 72 -10.83 3.63 -12.33
N ALA A 73 -11.90 3.64 -13.10
CA ALA A 73 -12.70 4.86 -13.36
C ALA A 73 -13.29 5.51 -12.10
N LYS A 74 -13.57 4.71 -11.04
CA LYS A 74 -14.08 5.18 -9.75
C LYS A 74 -13.06 5.07 -8.62
N LEU A 75 -11.78 4.97 -8.94
CA LEU A 75 -10.74 4.75 -7.92
C LEU A 75 -10.72 5.88 -6.89
N GLY A 76 -10.84 7.14 -7.32
CA GLY A 76 -10.90 8.28 -6.41
C GLY A 76 -12.08 8.21 -5.44
N ASP A 77 -13.30 7.99 -5.97
CA ASP A 77 -14.51 7.87 -5.15
C ASP A 77 -14.42 6.71 -4.16
N ILE A 78 -13.80 5.60 -4.56
CA ILE A 78 -13.59 4.42 -3.70
C ILE A 78 -12.63 4.76 -2.56
N VAL A 79 -11.52 5.43 -2.86
CA VAL A 79 -10.56 5.88 -1.84
C VAL A 79 -11.21 6.86 -0.88
N ASP A 80 -11.95 7.85 -1.39
CA ASP A 80 -12.66 8.83 -0.57
C ASP A 80 -13.73 8.18 0.32
N ALA A 81 -14.36 7.08 -0.13
CA ALA A 81 -15.30 6.31 0.68
C ALA A 81 -14.63 5.49 1.81
N ILE A 82 -13.33 5.18 1.69
CA ILE A 82 -12.57 4.41 2.68
C ILE A 82 -11.91 5.31 3.73
N LEU A 83 -11.38 6.47 3.33
CA LEU A 83 -10.60 7.36 4.18
C LEU A 83 -11.27 7.76 5.51
N PRO A 84 -12.60 7.99 5.59
CA PRO A 84 -13.27 8.36 6.84
C PRO A 84 -13.16 7.31 7.96
N PHE A 85 -12.89 6.04 7.62
CA PHE A 85 -12.71 4.97 8.59
C PHE A 85 -11.29 4.89 9.19
N ASN A 86 -10.38 5.78 8.75
CA ASN A 86 -8.99 5.87 9.20
C ASN A 86 -8.26 4.50 9.14
N PRO A 87 -8.13 3.88 7.97
CA PRO A 87 -7.33 2.68 7.81
C PRO A 87 -5.87 2.93 8.18
N THR A 88 -5.21 1.92 8.73
CA THR A 88 -3.77 1.96 9.01
C THR A 88 -2.96 2.07 7.73
N SER A 89 -3.41 1.35 6.68
CA SER A 89 -2.86 1.46 5.34
C SER A 89 -3.89 1.16 4.26
N ILE A 90 -3.71 1.79 3.09
CA ILE A 90 -4.39 1.42 1.84
C ILE A 90 -3.28 1.16 0.83
N GLU A 91 -3.16 -0.07 0.41
CA GLU A 91 -2.17 -0.50 -0.57
C GLU A 91 -2.87 -1.15 -1.77
N SER A 92 -2.19 -1.22 -2.89
CA SER A 92 -2.76 -1.88 -4.05
C SER A 92 -1.70 -2.50 -4.96
N TYR A 93 -2.14 -3.44 -5.78
CA TYR A 93 -1.37 -3.95 -6.90
C TYR A 93 -2.30 -4.20 -8.09
N ASP A 94 -1.76 -4.01 -9.28
CA ASP A 94 -2.49 -4.08 -10.54
C ASP A 94 -2.58 -5.50 -11.13
N ASP A 95 -3.30 -5.64 -12.23
CA ASP A 95 -3.44 -6.90 -12.98
C ASP A 95 -2.11 -7.41 -13.54
N LYS A 96 -1.15 -6.52 -13.82
CA LYS A 96 0.19 -6.91 -14.30
C LYS A 96 1.00 -7.55 -13.20
N THR A 97 0.99 -6.95 -12.00
CA THR A 97 1.62 -7.50 -10.80
C THR A 97 1.02 -8.85 -10.42
N PHE A 98 -0.31 -8.97 -10.46
CA PHE A 98 -0.99 -10.23 -10.22
C PHE A 98 -0.59 -11.30 -11.26
N SER A 99 -0.55 -10.94 -12.55
CA SER A 99 -0.13 -11.83 -13.63
C SER A 99 1.33 -12.26 -13.51
N LEU A 100 2.20 -11.37 -13.04
CA LEU A 100 3.60 -11.68 -12.74
C LEU A 100 3.69 -12.72 -11.62
N ALA A 101 2.98 -12.50 -10.51
CA ALA A 101 2.94 -13.45 -9.40
C ALA A 101 2.38 -14.82 -9.83
N ALA A 102 1.33 -14.85 -10.64
CA ALA A 102 0.76 -16.08 -11.19
C ALA A 102 1.73 -16.81 -12.13
N ARG A 103 2.44 -16.07 -13.01
CA ARG A 103 3.43 -16.63 -13.94
C ARG A 103 4.60 -17.29 -13.21
N TYR A 104 5.09 -16.66 -12.16
CA TYR A 104 6.23 -17.14 -11.39
C TYR A 104 5.82 -17.84 -10.10
N PHE A 105 4.56 -18.29 -10.01
CA PHE A 105 4.02 -18.99 -8.84
C PHE A 105 4.91 -20.15 -8.36
N LYS A 106 5.52 -20.90 -9.30
CA LYS A 106 6.45 -21.99 -8.97
C LYS A 106 7.67 -21.52 -8.17
N GLU A 107 8.12 -20.28 -8.37
CA GLU A 107 9.25 -19.74 -7.62
C GLU A 107 8.86 -19.33 -6.19
N PHE A 108 7.66 -18.78 -6.02
CA PHE A 108 7.11 -18.50 -4.69
C PHE A 108 7.01 -19.75 -3.81
N VAL A 109 6.76 -20.90 -4.43
CA VAL A 109 6.55 -22.16 -3.69
C VAL A 109 7.75 -23.09 -3.70
N LYS A 110 8.82 -22.75 -4.44
CA LYS A 110 10.00 -23.61 -4.59
C LYS A 110 10.63 -24.04 -3.25
N GLU A 111 10.61 -23.15 -2.27
CA GLU A 111 11.15 -23.40 -0.93
C GLU A 111 10.17 -24.15 -0.01
N LYS A 112 8.89 -24.30 -0.42
CA LYS A 112 7.84 -24.87 0.43
C LYS A 112 7.65 -26.38 0.26
N GLY A 113 8.37 -27.02 -0.69
CA GLY A 113 8.21 -28.43 -1.02
C GLY A 113 6.87 -28.76 -1.66
N PHE A 114 6.67 -30.03 -2.07
CA PHE A 114 5.48 -30.44 -2.82
C PHE A 114 4.15 -30.26 -2.05
N LEU A 115 4.08 -30.72 -0.82
CA LEU A 115 2.89 -30.58 0.04
C LEU A 115 2.61 -29.10 0.40
N GLY A 116 3.67 -28.34 0.66
CA GLY A 116 3.58 -26.90 0.90
C GLY A 116 3.04 -26.15 -0.31
N THR A 117 3.43 -26.54 -1.51
CA THR A 117 2.93 -25.98 -2.78
C THR A 117 1.43 -26.21 -2.96
N ILE A 118 0.96 -27.44 -2.74
CA ILE A 118 -0.48 -27.75 -2.83
C ILE A 118 -1.27 -26.95 -1.80
N ARG A 119 -0.81 -26.92 -0.55
CA ARG A 119 -1.46 -26.16 0.52
C ARG A 119 -1.54 -24.66 0.20
N TYR A 120 -0.46 -24.11 -0.34
CA TYR A 120 -0.40 -22.70 -0.73
C TYR A 120 -1.33 -22.40 -1.92
N ALA A 121 -1.36 -23.28 -2.92
CA ALA A 121 -2.28 -23.15 -4.06
C ALA A 121 -3.77 -23.19 -3.60
N LEU A 122 -4.11 -24.08 -2.67
CA LEU A 122 -5.46 -24.15 -2.09
C LEU A 122 -5.86 -22.87 -1.36
N GLN A 123 -4.90 -22.11 -0.79
CA GLN A 123 -5.18 -20.82 -0.15
C GLN A 123 -5.62 -19.73 -1.15
N PHE A 124 -5.35 -19.91 -2.46
CA PHE A 124 -5.79 -18.98 -3.51
C PHE A 124 -7.12 -19.40 -4.17
N MET A 125 -7.74 -20.49 -3.73
CA MET A 125 -9.03 -20.93 -4.27
C MET A 125 -10.14 -19.87 -4.18
N PRO A 126 -10.28 -19.10 -3.08
CA PRO A 126 -11.27 -18.03 -3.01
C PRO A 126 -11.05 -16.94 -4.06
N GLU A 127 -9.79 -16.51 -4.28
CA GLU A 127 -9.44 -15.52 -5.30
C GLU A 127 -9.68 -16.05 -6.69
N PHE A 128 -9.33 -17.33 -6.94
CA PHE A 128 -9.61 -17.98 -8.20
C PHE A 128 -11.11 -18.00 -8.48
N HIS A 129 -11.93 -18.35 -7.50
CA HIS A 129 -13.39 -18.30 -7.64
C HIS A 129 -13.87 -16.87 -7.94
N MET A 130 -13.34 -15.86 -7.25
CA MET A 130 -13.68 -14.47 -7.50
C MET A 130 -13.31 -14.03 -8.91
N ILE A 131 -12.16 -14.47 -9.43
CA ILE A 131 -11.70 -14.20 -10.80
C ILE A 131 -12.58 -14.88 -11.84
N VAL A 132 -12.88 -16.16 -11.65
CA VAL A 132 -13.73 -16.93 -12.58
C VAL A 132 -15.13 -16.31 -12.68
N THR A 133 -15.68 -15.83 -11.57
CA THR A 133 -17.03 -15.24 -11.51
C THR A 133 -17.08 -13.74 -11.81
N GLY A 134 -15.96 -13.03 -11.79
CA GLY A 134 -15.91 -11.56 -11.94
C GLY A 134 -14.88 -11.05 -12.93
N GLY A 135 -14.09 -11.94 -13.55
CA GLY A 135 -12.96 -11.55 -14.40
C GLY A 135 -11.71 -11.15 -13.60
N VAL A 136 -10.61 -11.00 -14.32
CA VAL A 136 -9.34 -10.52 -13.71
C VAL A 136 -9.53 -9.05 -13.30
N PRO A 137 -9.37 -8.71 -12.02
CA PRO A 137 -9.49 -7.33 -11.57
C PRO A 137 -8.37 -6.48 -12.15
N LYS A 138 -8.67 -5.22 -12.45
CA LYS A 138 -7.66 -4.23 -12.87
C LYS A 138 -6.79 -3.75 -11.71
N LEU A 139 -7.35 -3.79 -10.48
CA LEU A 139 -6.66 -3.44 -9.26
C LEU A 139 -7.18 -4.30 -8.11
N ILE A 140 -6.28 -4.78 -7.29
CA ILE A 140 -6.59 -5.39 -5.99
C ILE A 140 -6.15 -4.40 -4.92
N MET A 141 -7.11 -3.95 -4.11
CA MET A 141 -6.86 -3.00 -3.03
C MET A 141 -6.86 -3.73 -1.69
N LEU A 142 -5.87 -3.44 -0.87
CA LEU A 142 -5.65 -3.96 0.47
C LEU A 142 -5.89 -2.82 1.46
N ILE A 143 -6.92 -2.93 2.29
CA ILE A 143 -7.29 -1.94 3.28
C ILE A 143 -7.08 -2.57 4.64
N GLU A 144 -6.09 -2.10 5.39
CA GLU A 144 -5.70 -2.70 6.66
C GLU A 144 -6.07 -1.81 7.83
N PHE A 145 -6.60 -2.43 8.87
CA PHE A 145 -6.86 -1.85 10.19
C PHE A 145 -6.03 -2.61 11.21
N GLN A 146 -5.24 -1.91 12.01
CA GLN A 146 -4.44 -2.48 13.08
C GLN A 146 -4.76 -1.80 14.41
N GLY A 147 -4.69 -2.55 15.51
CA GLY A 147 -4.96 -2.03 16.85
C GLY A 147 -5.09 -3.14 17.88
N ASN A 148 -5.48 -2.76 19.10
CA ASN A 148 -5.58 -3.69 20.24
C ASN A 148 -7.05 -4.03 20.58
N ASP A 149 -8.02 -3.28 20.07
CA ASP A 149 -9.45 -3.57 20.24
C ASP A 149 -10.01 -4.32 19.02
N VAL A 150 -10.21 -5.62 19.20
CA VAL A 150 -10.74 -6.51 18.17
C VAL A 150 -12.14 -6.09 17.70
N ALA A 151 -13.01 -5.65 18.61
CA ALA A 151 -14.38 -5.28 18.27
C ALA A 151 -14.42 -4.00 17.43
N GLU A 152 -13.56 -3.03 17.73
CA GLU A 152 -13.40 -1.82 16.91
C GLU A 152 -12.88 -2.17 15.51
N LEU A 153 -11.87 -3.04 15.40
CA LEU A 153 -11.32 -3.46 14.13
C LEU A 153 -12.33 -4.20 13.25
N GLU A 154 -13.13 -5.11 13.86
CA GLU A 154 -14.22 -5.82 13.17
C GLU A 154 -15.24 -4.83 12.62
N LYS A 155 -15.66 -3.88 13.45
CA LYS A 155 -16.63 -2.86 13.07
C LYS A 155 -16.10 -2.01 11.91
N LYS A 156 -14.87 -1.51 11.98
CA LYS A 156 -14.25 -0.72 10.88
C LYS A 156 -14.20 -1.49 9.59
N ALA A 157 -13.80 -2.77 9.64
CA ALA A 157 -13.75 -3.62 8.46
C ALA A 157 -15.13 -3.83 7.83
N ASP A 158 -16.16 -4.07 8.65
CA ASP A 158 -17.53 -4.25 8.17
C ASP A 158 -18.12 -2.93 7.64
N ASP A 159 -17.88 -1.81 8.30
CA ASP A 159 -18.31 -0.48 7.86
C ASP A 159 -17.72 -0.12 6.49
N VAL A 160 -16.42 -0.43 6.27
CA VAL A 160 -15.78 -0.25 4.95
C VAL A 160 -16.43 -1.13 3.89
N ILE A 161 -16.66 -2.43 4.18
CA ILE A 161 -17.33 -3.32 3.24
C ILE A 161 -18.72 -2.79 2.86
N ASN A 162 -19.47 -2.32 3.83
CA ASN A 162 -20.80 -1.73 3.64
C ASN A 162 -20.71 -0.46 2.77
N SER A 163 -19.75 0.43 3.05
CA SER A 163 -19.50 1.63 2.25
C SER A 163 -19.14 1.29 0.81
N LEU A 164 -18.36 0.23 0.59
CA LEU A 164 -17.95 -0.21 -0.74
C LEU A 164 -19.06 -0.92 -1.54
N SER A 165 -20.15 -1.34 -0.90
CA SER A 165 -21.27 -2.04 -1.56
C SER A 165 -21.91 -1.23 -2.69
N GLN A 166 -21.96 0.10 -2.57
CA GLN A 166 -22.46 1.01 -3.59
C GLN A 166 -21.70 0.93 -4.93
N PHE A 167 -20.42 0.51 -4.89
CA PHE A 167 -19.59 0.36 -6.08
C PHE A 167 -19.68 -1.04 -6.71
N LYS A 168 -20.44 -1.94 -6.10
CA LYS A 168 -20.64 -3.35 -6.56
C LYS A 168 -19.31 -4.10 -6.72
N LEU A 169 -18.36 -3.83 -5.83
CA LEU A 169 -17.06 -4.52 -5.80
C LEU A 169 -17.19 -5.88 -5.13
N LYS A 170 -16.34 -6.81 -5.54
CA LYS A 170 -16.10 -8.02 -4.76
C LYS A 170 -15.15 -7.66 -3.61
N THR A 171 -15.62 -7.86 -2.40
CA THR A 171 -14.85 -7.59 -1.18
C THR A 171 -14.74 -8.85 -0.34
N ARG A 172 -13.66 -8.94 0.44
CA ARG A 172 -13.41 -10.03 1.37
C ARG A 172 -12.74 -9.51 2.63
N LYS A 173 -13.30 -9.85 3.80
CA LYS A 173 -12.66 -9.61 5.11
C LYS A 173 -11.77 -10.79 5.47
N ILE A 174 -10.55 -10.52 5.90
CA ILE A 174 -9.53 -11.50 6.26
C ILE A 174 -9.08 -11.23 7.68
N ILE A 175 -9.10 -12.29 8.49
CA ILE A 175 -8.79 -12.26 9.93
C ILE A 175 -7.53 -13.08 10.21
N ASP A 176 -7.35 -14.18 9.51
CA ASP A 176 -6.22 -15.08 9.71
C ASP A 176 -4.90 -14.43 9.27
N ALA A 177 -3.94 -14.34 10.19
CA ALA A 177 -2.66 -13.67 9.94
C ALA A 177 -1.86 -14.31 8.77
N LYS A 178 -1.98 -15.64 8.56
CA LYS A 178 -1.30 -16.31 7.43
C LYS A 178 -1.94 -15.96 6.11
N GLU A 179 -3.25 -15.72 6.13
CA GLU A 179 -3.98 -15.30 4.95
C GLU A 179 -3.71 -13.83 4.64
N VAL A 180 -3.61 -12.97 5.64
CA VAL A 180 -3.15 -11.58 5.50
C VAL A 180 -1.76 -11.55 4.87
N GLU A 181 -0.81 -12.32 5.39
CA GLU A 181 0.57 -12.40 4.87
C GLU A 181 0.63 -12.85 3.40
N LYS A 182 -0.29 -13.69 2.95
CA LYS A 182 -0.41 -14.09 1.55
C LYS A 182 -0.58 -12.89 0.61
N TYR A 183 -1.46 -11.95 0.93
CA TYR A 183 -1.69 -10.76 0.10
C TYR A 183 -0.50 -9.80 0.15
N TRP A 184 0.07 -9.63 1.33
CA TRP A 184 1.25 -8.80 1.50
C TRP A 184 2.47 -9.36 0.77
N SER A 185 2.66 -10.70 0.76
CA SER A 185 3.76 -11.32 0.03
C SER A 185 3.65 -11.09 -1.48
N VAL A 186 2.45 -11.20 -2.07
CA VAL A 186 2.25 -10.90 -3.50
C VAL A 186 2.71 -9.49 -3.82
N ARG A 187 2.33 -8.50 -3.01
CA ARG A 187 2.72 -7.11 -3.21
C ARG A 187 4.23 -6.89 -3.03
N ARG A 188 4.78 -7.38 -1.93
CA ARG A 188 6.19 -7.18 -1.57
C ARG A 188 7.14 -7.89 -2.51
N ASP A 189 6.85 -9.14 -2.84
CA ASP A 189 7.80 -10.01 -3.54
C ASP A 189 7.73 -9.82 -5.06
N SER A 190 6.65 -9.21 -5.58
CA SER A 190 6.50 -8.93 -7.02
C SER A 190 7.64 -8.11 -7.60
N PHE A 191 8.17 -7.13 -6.88
CA PHE A 191 9.29 -6.32 -7.33
C PHE A 191 10.60 -7.13 -7.39
N ALA A 192 10.84 -8.00 -6.43
CA ALA A 192 12.00 -8.90 -6.43
C ALA A 192 11.94 -9.88 -7.61
N LEU A 193 10.75 -10.41 -7.91
CA LEU A 193 10.52 -11.25 -9.09
C LEU A 193 10.75 -10.51 -10.39
N LEU A 194 10.24 -9.29 -10.51
CA LEU A 194 10.47 -8.45 -11.69
C LEU A 194 11.96 -8.24 -11.92
N ARG A 195 12.70 -7.85 -10.89
CA ARG A 195 14.17 -7.67 -10.98
C ARG A 195 14.90 -8.94 -11.39
N LYS A 196 14.51 -10.09 -10.83
CA LYS A 196 15.12 -11.38 -11.13
C LYS A 196 14.93 -11.80 -12.60
N HIS A 197 13.80 -11.42 -13.23
CA HIS A 197 13.42 -11.84 -14.57
C HIS A 197 13.59 -10.74 -15.64
N SER A 198 14.13 -9.58 -15.28
CA SER A 198 14.43 -8.51 -16.24
C SER A 198 15.66 -8.79 -17.12
N GLY A 199 16.38 -9.88 -16.88
CA GLY A 199 17.57 -10.28 -17.63
C GLY A 199 18.68 -9.24 -17.52
N SER A 200 19.19 -8.79 -18.68
CA SER A 200 20.21 -7.73 -18.76
C SER A 200 19.64 -6.30 -18.61
N LYS A 201 18.31 -6.16 -18.57
CA LYS A 201 17.67 -4.86 -18.36
C LYS A 201 17.58 -4.57 -16.88
N HIS A 202 17.96 -3.36 -16.51
CA HIS A 202 17.81 -2.88 -15.16
C HIS A 202 16.61 -1.94 -15.10
N THR A 203 15.78 -2.10 -14.05
CA THR A 203 14.78 -1.09 -13.75
C THR A 203 15.51 0.17 -13.30
N ALA A 204 15.24 1.30 -13.95
CA ALA A 204 15.74 2.60 -13.52
C ALA A 204 14.66 3.28 -12.70
N PRO A 205 14.74 3.26 -11.36
CA PRO A 205 13.73 3.87 -10.49
C PRO A 205 13.93 5.38 -10.43
N PHE A 206 13.69 6.08 -11.55
CA PHE A 206 13.76 7.53 -11.61
C PHE A 206 12.40 8.20 -11.33
N ILE A 207 11.32 7.42 -11.32
CA ILE A 207 9.99 7.84 -10.86
C ILE A 207 9.56 6.84 -9.81
N ASP A 208 9.75 7.19 -8.54
CA ASP A 208 9.36 6.32 -7.42
C ASP A 208 7.96 6.69 -6.91
N ASP A 209 7.85 7.73 -6.12
CA ASP A 209 6.62 8.12 -5.48
C ASP A 209 6.01 9.34 -6.19
N ILE A 210 4.84 9.13 -6.78
CA ILE A 210 4.02 10.22 -7.30
C ILE A 210 2.76 10.29 -6.44
N ILE A 211 2.41 11.48 -5.96
CA ILE A 211 1.19 11.69 -5.19
C ILE A 211 0.32 12.74 -5.85
N VAL A 212 -0.94 12.40 -6.00
CA VAL A 212 -2.00 13.31 -6.42
C VAL A 212 -3.22 13.13 -5.52
N PRO A 213 -4.03 14.15 -5.30
CA PRO A 213 -5.30 13.97 -4.60
C PRO A 213 -6.14 12.87 -5.25
N PRO A 214 -6.85 12.03 -4.46
CA PRO A 214 -7.53 10.82 -4.95
C PRO A 214 -8.46 11.05 -6.14
N GLN A 215 -9.16 12.17 -6.17
CA GLN A 215 -10.10 12.52 -7.25
C GLN A 215 -9.43 12.65 -8.63
N TYR A 216 -8.12 12.90 -8.69
CA TYR A 216 -7.37 13.02 -9.95
C TYR A 216 -6.77 11.70 -10.42
N LEU A 217 -6.77 10.65 -9.60
CA LEU A 217 -6.17 9.35 -9.96
C LEU A 217 -6.74 8.75 -11.26
N PRO A 218 -8.06 8.77 -11.53
CA PRO A 218 -8.63 8.23 -12.76
C PRO A 218 -8.13 8.91 -14.05
N GLU A 219 -7.83 10.20 -13.98
CA GLU A 219 -7.29 10.97 -15.11
C GLU A 219 -5.76 10.85 -15.18
N PHE A 220 -5.09 10.85 -14.04
CA PHE A 220 -3.64 10.90 -13.94
C PHE A 220 -2.98 9.58 -14.36
N LEU A 221 -3.47 8.44 -13.86
CA LEU A 221 -2.87 7.12 -14.12
C LEU A 221 -2.80 6.76 -15.61
N PRO A 222 -3.86 7.00 -16.45
CA PRO A 222 -3.75 6.77 -17.88
C PRO A 222 -2.68 7.64 -18.56
N LYS A 223 -2.51 8.89 -18.11
CA LYS A 223 -1.49 9.80 -18.66
C LYS A 223 -0.08 9.31 -18.33
N VAL A 224 0.16 8.86 -17.09
CA VAL A 224 1.45 8.25 -16.70
C VAL A 224 1.72 7.01 -17.54
N ASN A 225 0.74 6.11 -17.66
CA ASN A 225 0.89 4.89 -18.47
C ASN A 225 1.14 5.15 -19.96
N ALA A 226 0.73 6.29 -20.49
CA ALA A 226 0.98 6.68 -21.89
C ALA A 226 2.39 7.26 -22.09
N LEU A 227 3.08 7.68 -21.03
CA LEU A 227 4.44 8.23 -21.07
C LEU A 227 5.51 7.15 -20.88
N ILE A 228 5.17 6.01 -20.32
CA ILE A 228 6.05 4.87 -20.03
C ILE A 228 5.92 3.82 -21.15
#